data_b42abd34f170383bddee3552f73a074b
#
_entry.id   b42abd34f170383bddee3552f73a074b
#
_cell.length_a   1.000
_cell.length_b   1.000
_cell.length_c   1.000
_cell.angle_alpha   90.00
_cell.angle_beta   90.00
_cell.angle_gamma   90.00
#
_symmetry.space_group_name_H-M   'P 1'
#
loop_
_entity.id
_entity.type
_entity.pdbx_description
1 polymer ?
#
loop_
_entity_poly.entity_id
_entity_poly.type
_entity_poly.pdbx_seq_one_letter_code
_entity_poly.pdbx_strand_id
1 'polypeptide(L)'
;MSYLCHTTHPSISHMKKYELEIPVASTEFLDARHFLIVLRHELLQDMGGEIRPGQFVQVLVENSPATFLRRPISINFVDGEKGELWLMVQIKGEGTEHLSSLRPGDMLNLLFPLGNGFSMPRQGERVLLVGGGVGVAPLLYFGKRLKDEGFEPTFLLGARSAGGLLEASLFRNYGRVMVTTEDGTEGEQGFVTQHSVLAEHFDRIYVCGPKPMMMAVARHARQNGIECEVSLENMMACGLGACLCCVEKTVSGNVCACTDGPVFNIKQLTWQI
;
A
#
# COMPACT_ATOMS: atom_id res chain seq x y z
N MET A 1 -31.07 20.38 27.63
CA MET A 1 -30.95 18.96 27.27
C MET A 1 -29.70 18.83 26.43
N SER A 2 -28.58 18.46 27.04
CA SER A 2 -27.29 18.31 26.36
C SER A 2 -27.12 16.83 26.01
N TYR A 3 -27.03 16.51 24.75
CA TYR A 3 -26.62 15.20 24.26
C TYR A 3 -25.09 15.14 24.18
N LEU A 4 -24.45 14.66 25.24
CA LEU A 4 -23.06 14.22 25.19
C LEU A 4 -23.03 12.79 24.63
N CYS A 5 -22.59 12.66 23.39
CA CYS A 5 -22.28 11.36 22.78
C CYS A 5 -20.96 10.88 23.38
N HIS A 6 -21.04 9.97 24.37
CA HIS A 6 -19.87 9.25 24.88
C HIS A 6 -19.60 8.04 23.97
N THR A 7 -18.80 8.23 22.94
CA THR A 7 -18.15 7.12 22.25
C THR A 7 -16.82 6.85 22.93
N THR A 8 -16.79 5.84 23.80
CA THR A 8 -15.55 5.25 24.31
C THR A 8 -14.89 4.44 23.19
N HIS A 9 -14.10 5.10 22.34
CA HIS A 9 -13.15 4.39 21.50
C HIS A 9 -11.92 4.02 22.32
N PRO A 10 -11.42 2.76 22.22
CA PRO A 10 -10.14 2.41 22.83
C PRO A 10 -9.06 3.32 22.24
N SER A 11 -8.15 3.76 23.06
CA SER A 11 -7.10 4.73 22.80
C SER A 11 -6.47 4.56 21.42
N ILE A 12 -6.87 5.43 20.48
CA ILE A 12 -6.10 5.68 19.27
C ILE A 12 -4.84 6.36 19.76
N SER A 13 -3.70 5.65 19.76
CA SER A 13 -2.41 6.31 19.89
C SER A 13 -2.37 7.33 18.77
N HIS A 14 -2.34 8.61 19.10
CA HIS A 14 -2.21 9.68 18.11
C HIS A 14 -0.84 9.53 17.46
N MET A 15 -0.77 8.77 16.35
CA MET A 15 0.43 8.76 15.53
C MET A 15 0.72 10.20 15.10
N LYS A 16 1.94 10.62 15.35
CA LYS A 16 2.41 11.94 14.94
C LYS A 16 2.37 12.00 13.41
N LYS A 17 1.84 13.07 12.89
CA LYS A 17 1.79 13.37 11.45
C LYS A 17 2.72 14.54 11.18
N TYR A 18 3.41 14.47 10.07
CA TYR A 18 4.39 15.46 9.68
C TYR A 18 3.99 16.07 8.34
N GLU A 19 4.20 17.36 8.21
CA GLU A 19 4.24 18.03 6.93
C GLU A 19 5.67 18.48 6.70
N LEU A 20 6.34 17.91 5.71
CA LEU A 20 7.75 18.16 5.44
C LEU A 20 7.98 18.34 3.94
N GLU A 21 8.94 19.22 3.63
CA GLU A 21 9.55 19.32 2.32
C GLU A 21 10.81 18.46 2.30
N ILE A 22 10.84 17.47 1.42
CA ILE A 22 11.93 16.50 1.36
C ILE A 22 12.53 16.50 -0.04
N PRO A 23 13.87 16.57 -0.17
CA PRO A 23 14.50 16.55 -1.47
C PRO A 23 14.36 15.19 -2.15
N VAL A 24 14.07 15.21 -3.43
CA VAL A 24 14.14 14.06 -4.33
C VAL A 24 15.59 13.64 -4.48
N ALA A 25 15.91 12.40 -4.17
CA ALA A 25 17.22 11.80 -4.40
C ALA A 25 17.32 11.20 -5.81
N SER A 26 16.25 10.58 -6.28
CA SER A 26 16.15 10.05 -7.65
C SER A 26 14.70 9.88 -8.08
N THR A 27 14.48 9.91 -9.40
CA THR A 27 13.24 9.49 -10.06
C THR A 27 13.62 8.52 -11.17
N GLU A 28 13.09 7.31 -11.14
CA GLU A 28 13.40 6.23 -12.08
C GLU A 28 12.13 5.62 -12.65
N PHE A 29 12.03 5.49 -13.96
CA PHE A 29 10.93 4.80 -14.63
C PHE A 29 11.13 3.28 -14.52
N LEU A 30 10.12 2.59 -14.02
CA LEU A 30 10.06 1.13 -13.94
C LEU A 30 9.49 0.54 -15.24
N ASP A 31 8.54 1.25 -15.84
CA ASP A 31 7.99 1.00 -17.17
C ASP A 31 7.43 2.31 -17.76
N ALA A 32 6.69 2.25 -18.87
CA ALA A 32 6.13 3.43 -19.53
C ALA A 32 5.11 4.23 -18.68
N ARG A 33 4.59 3.65 -17.58
CA ARG A 33 3.52 4.24 -16.76
C ARG A 33 3.81 4.26 -15.27
N HIS A 34 4.84 3.59 -14.82
CA HIS A 34 5.20 3.51 -13.41
C HIS A 34 6.61 4.03 -13.19
N PHE A 35 6.77 4.78 -12.14
CA PHE A 35 8.07 5.32 -11.73
C PHE A 35 8.21 5.29 -10.21
N LEU A 36 9.44 5.26 -9.77
CA LEU A 36 9.84 5.28 -8.37
C LEU A 36 10.47 6.66 -8.07
N ILE A 37 9.96 7.34 -7.04
CA ILE A 37 10.59 8.51 -6.45
C ILE A 37 11.28 8.05 -5.17
N VAL A 38 12.57 8.29 -5.05
CA VAL A 38 13.31 8.14 -3.80
C VAL A 38 13.52 9.51 -3.19
N LEU A 39 13.05 9.70 -1.98
CA LEU A 39 13.22 10.89 -1.17
C LEU A 39 14.25 10.58 -0.10
N ARG A 40 15.14 11.54 0.22
CA ARG A 40 16.16 11.33 1.26
C ARG A 40 16.25 12.52 2.19
N HIS A 41 16.16 12.25 3.50
CA HIS A 41 16.29 13.27 4.54
C HIS A 41 16.72 12.63 5.86
N GLU A 42 17.57 13.32 6.63
CA GLU A 42 18.06 12.80 7.92
C GLU A 42 16.94 12.46 8.92
N LEU A 43 15.86 13.25 8.95
CA LEU A 43 14.69 12.95 9.81
C LEU A 43 14.05 11.61 9.54
N LEU A 44 14.20 11.05 8.33
CA LEU A 44 13.64 9.73 7.99
C LEU A 44 14.42 8.59 8.66
N GLN A 45 15.65 8.81 9.11
CA GLN A 45 16.44 7.83 9.86
C GLN A 45 15.76 7.50 11.20
N ASP A 46 15.27 8.54 11.89
CA ASP A 46 14.60 8.38 13.18
C ASP A 46 13.15 7.86 13.03
N MET A 47 12.54 8.09 11.87
CA MET A 47 11.13 7.77 11.62
C MET A 47 10.86 6.33 11.16
N GLY A 48 11.89 5.53 10.88
CA GLY A 48 11.72 4.16 10.37
C GLY A 48 10.89 3.24 11.26
N GLY A 49 10.83 3.52 12.58
CA GLY A 49 9.97 2.81 13.53
C GLY A 49 8.52 3.34 13.63
N GLU A 50 8.29 4.58 13.20
CA GLU A 50 6.97 5.24 13.27
C GLU A 50 6.11 4.94 12.03
N ILE A 51 6.75 4.69 10.87
CA ILE A 51 6.06 4.40 9.62
C ILE A 51 5.74 2.90 9.55
N ARG A 52 4.46 2.58 9.39
CA ARG A 52 3.99 1.20 9.26
C ARG A 52 3.73 0.83 7.80
N PRO A 53 4.06 -0.41 7.39
CA PRO A 53 3.70 -0.90 6.05
C PRO A 53 2.19 -0.79 5.79
N GLY A 54 1.82 -0.38 4.59
CA GLY A 54 0.43 -0.13 4.20
C GLY A 54 -0.06 1.28 4.43
N GLN A 55 0.72 2.14 5.10
CA GLN A 55 0.45 3.58 5.20
C GLN A 55 0.78 4.30 3.89
N PHE A 56 0.33 5.54 3.78
CA PHE A 56 0.49 6.36 2.60
C PHE A 56 0.92 7.80 2.94
N VAL A 57 1.28 8.55 1.94
CA VAL A 57 1.57 9.98 1.99
C VAL A 57 0.55 10.75 1.15
N GLN A 58 0.31 12.01 1.51
CA GLN A 58 -0.38 12.97 0.66
C GLN A 58 0.65 13.93 0.06
N VAL A 59 0.92 13.77 -1.23
CA VAL A 59 1.90 14.56 -1.98
C VAL A 59 1.25 15.85 -2.49
N LEU A 60 1.83 17.00 -2.20
CA LEU A 60 1.48 18.26 -2.86
C LEU A 60 2.14 18.32 -4.24
N VAL A 61 1.35 18.55 -5.27
CA VAL A 61 1.86 18.71 -6.63
C VAL A 61 1.91 20.19 -6.95
N GLU A 62 3.08 20.78 -6.77
CA GLU A 62 3.31 22.19 -7.10
C GLU A 62 3.45 22.42 -8.60
N ASN A 63 3.25 23.64 -9.06
CA ASN A 63 3.38 24.01 -10.47
C ASN A 63 2.51 23.20 -11.45
N SER A 64 1.41 22.60 -10.96
CA SER A 64 0.41 21.90 -11.77
C SER A 64 -0.96 22.58 -11.58
N PRO A 65 -1.30 23.61 -12.37
CA PRO A 65 -2.49 24.46 -12.15
C PRO A 65 -3.82 23.69 -12.12
N ALA A 66 -3.92 22.55 -12.78
CA ALA A 66 -5.10 21.71 -12.78
C ALA A 66 -5.10 20.68 -11.62
N THR A 67 -4.05 20.65 -10.77
CA THR A 67 -3.91 19.70 -9.67
C THR A 67 -4.11 20.38 -8.33
N PHE A 68 -5.35 20.64 -7.93
CA PHE A 68 -5.68 21.36 -6.70
C PHE A 68 -5.51 20.54 -5.41
N LEU A 69 -5.64 19.23 -5.49
CA LEU A 69 -5.60 18.35 -4.32
C LEU A 69 -4.26 17.61 -4.26
N ARG A 70 -3.81 17.33 -3.06
CA ARG A 70 -2.71 16.38 -2.83
C ARG A 70 -3.03 15.01 -3.43
N ARG A 71 -2.01 14.23 -3.76
CA ARG A 71 -2.14 12.87 -4.29
C ARG A 71 -1.79 11.85 -3.22
N PRO A 72 -2.73 10.93 -2.89
CA PRO A 72 -2.43 9.82 -1.99
C PRO A 72 -1.54 8.81 -2.72
N ILE A 73 -0.37 8.55 -2.17
CA ILE A 73 0.59 7.57 -2.70
C ILE A 73 1.00 6.63 -1.57
N SER A 74 0.89 5.34 -1.80
CA SER A 74 1.34 4.33 -0.83
C SER A 74 2.83 4.44 -0.59
N ILE A 75 3.27 4.29 0.66
CA ILE A 75 4.68 4.17 0.99
C ILE A 75 5.15 2.80 0.47
N ASN A 76 6.07 2.82 -0.49
CA ASN A 76 6.61 1.62 -1.10
C ASN A 76 7.71 1.01 -0.22
N PHE A 77 8.63 1.83 0.28
CA PHE A 77 9.73 1.37 1.13
C PHE A 77 10.23 2.47 2.07
N VAL A 78 10.80 2.05 3.19
CA VAL A 78 11.52 2.93 4.12
C VAL A 78 12.87 2.29 4.42
N ASP A 79 13.94 2.99 4.09
CA ASP A 79 15.30 2.63 4.47
C ASP A 79 15.76 3.60 5.57
N GLY A 80 15.61 3.19 6.83
CA GLY A 80 15.99 4.03 7.98
C GLY A 80 17.50 4.27 8.07
N GLU A 81 18.35 3.36 7.57
CA GLU A 81 19.79 3.53 7.60
C GLU A 81 20.24 4.66 6.63
N LYS A 82 19.62 4.72 5.46
CA LYS A 82 19.90 5.74 4.46
C LYS A 82 19.07 7.01 4.61
N GLY A 83 18.03 6.99 5.47
CA GLY A 83 17.06 8.05 5.58
C GLY A 83 16.25 8.21 4.29
N GLU A 84 15.83 7.11 3.68
CA GLU A 84 15.09 7.10 2.42
C GLU A 84 13.64 6.69 2.60
N LEU A 85 12.76 7.40 1.88
CA LEU A 85 11.35 7.08 1.68
C LEU A 85 11.09 6.90 0.19
N TRP A 86 10.56 5.74 -0.20
CA TRP A 86 10.31 5.40 -1.59
C TRP A 86 8.82 5.47 -1.89
N LEU A 87 8.48 6.08 -3.01
CA LEU A 87 7.12 6.23 -3.51
C LEU A 87 7.02 5.67 -4.92
N MET A 88 6.32 4.56 -5.09
CA MET A 88 5.99 4.04 -6.42
C MET A 88 4.71 4.69 -6.92
N VAL A 89 4.78 5.31 -8.07
CA VAL A 89 3.69 6.11 -8.64
C VAL A 89 3.28 5.60 -10.01
N GLN A 90 1.96 5.47 -10.22
CA GLN A 90 1.39 5.21 -11.54
C GLN A 90 0.93 6.53 -12.18
N ILE A 91 1.33 6.78 -13.42
CA ILE A 91 0.83 7.91 -14.21
C ILE A 91 -0.63 7.65 -14.57
N LYS A 92 -1.54 8.43 -13.95
CA LYS A 92 -3.00 8.35 -14.18
C LYS A 92 -3.60 9.67 -14.66
N GLY A 93 -2.86 10.76 -14.57
CA GLY A 93 -3.31 12.08 -14.96
C GLY A 93 -2.23 13.14 -14.71
N GLU A 94 -2.55 14.40 -15.00
CA GLU A 94 -1.63 15.52 -15.02
C GLU A 94 -0.74 15.64 -13.76
N GLY A 95 -1.34 15.51 -12.56
CA GLY A 95 -0.57 15.60 -11.34
C GLY A 95 0.49 14.49 -11.18
N THR A 96 0.16 13.23 -11.53
CA THR A 96 1.13 12.14 -11.47
C THR A 96 2.12 12.17 -12.64
N GLU A 97 1.72 12.73 -13.77
CA GLU A 97 2.63 13.00 -14.88
C GLU A 97 3.65 14.09 -14.50
N HIS A 98 3.19 15.16 -13.85
CA HIS A 98 4.09 16.18 -13.31
C HIS A 98 5.11 15.60 -12.32
N LEU A 99 4.67 14.75 -11.40
CA LEU A 99 5.57 14.08 -10.45
C LEU A 99 6.64 13.24 -11.14
N SER A 100 6.37 12.67 -12.32
CA SER A 100 7.36 11.88 -13.07
C SER A 100 8.50 12.71 -13.68
N SER A 101 8.34 14.03 -13.74
CA SER A 101 9.35 14.96 -14.25
C SER A 101 10.32 15.49 -13.18
N LEU A 102 10.09 15.16 -11.91
CA LEU A 102 10.94 15.60 -10.80
C LEU A 102 12.36 15.06 -10.95
N ARG A 103 13.32 15.89 -10.58
CA ARG A 103 14.76 15.63 -10.68
C ARG A 103 15.42 15.61 -9.31
N PRO A 104 16.59 14.98 -9.18
CA PRO A 104 17.38 15.09 -7.95
C PRO A 104 17.59 16.53 -7.53
N GLY A 105 17.26 16.84 -6.27
CA GLY A 105 17.32 18.18 -5.68
C GLY A 105 16.00 18.95 -5.69
N ASP A 106 14.99 18.53 -6.49
CA ASP A 106 13.65 19.12 -6.39
C ASP A 106 13.05 18.82 -5.02
N MET A 107 12.30 19.77 -4.47
CA MET A 107 11.64 19.59 -3.17
C MET A 107 10.23 19.03 -3.36
N LEU A 108 9.86 18.08 -2.53
CA LEU A 108 8.52 17.49 -2.54
C LEU A 108 7.87 17.63 -1.17
N ASN A 109 6.75 18.33 -1.11
CA ASN A 109 5.99 18.51 0.12
C ASN A 109 5.08 17.33 0.38
N LEU A 110 5.25 16.67 1.53
CA LEU A 110 4.53 15.50 1.97
C LEU A 110 3.80 15.73 3.29
N LEU A 111 2.58 15.25 3.39
CA LEU A 111 1.89 15.03 4.65
C LEU A 111 1.86 13.51 4.93
N PHE A 112 2.50 13.06 6.01
CA PHE A 112 2.69 11.63 6.33
C PHE A 112 3.12 11.37 7.79
N PRO A 113 3.16 10.10 8.28
CA PRO A 113 2.49 8.96 7.70
C PRO A 113 0.97 9.07 7.91
N LEU A 114 0.19 8.56 6.97
CA LEU A 114 -1.27 8.62 7.02
C LEU A 114 -1.88 7.21 6.95
N GLY A 115 -3.04 7.07 7.56
CA GLY A 115 -3.80 5.83 7.59
C GLY A 115 -3.23 4.76 8.54
N ASN A 116 -3.92 3.62 8.57
CA ASN A 116 -3.53 2.43 9.32
C ASN A 116 -2.86 1.43 8.37
N GLY A 117 -1.74 0.85 8.82
CA GLY A 117 -1.01 -0.17 8.08
C GLY A 117 -1.55 -1.57 8.29
N PHE A 118 -0.90 -2.55 7.65
CA PHE A 118 -1.15 -3.97 7.85
C PHE A 118 -0.87 -4.40 9.29
N SER A 119 -1.68 -5.34 9.79
CA SER A 119 -1.41 -5.97 11.09
C SER A 119 -0.29 -7.01 10.95
N MET A 120 0.57 -7.12 11.96
CA MET A 120 1.56 -8.19 11.99
C MET A 120 0.88 -9.54 12.21
N PRO A 121 1.34 -10.60 11.54
CA PRO A 121 0.86 -11.96 11.79
C PRO A 121 1.33 -12.45 13.17
N ARG A 122 0.71 -13.51 13.68
CA ARG A 122 1.17 -14.19 14.89
C ARG A 122 2.39 -15.04 14.56
N GLN A 123 3.26 -15.23 15.54
CA GLN A 123 4.42 -16.12 15.37
C GLN A 123 3.99 -17.52 14.94
N GLY A 124 4.66 -18.02 13.90
CA GLY A 124 4.38 -19.31 13.29
C GLY A 124 3.29 -19.30 12.21
N GLU A 125 2.55 -18.20 12.01
CA GLU A 125 1.61 -18.08 10.89
C GLU A 125 2.35 -18.06 9.54
N ARG A 126 1.87 -18.85 8.58
CA ARG A 126 2.32 -18.81 7.19
C ARG A 126 1.55 -17.70 6.47
N VAL A 127 2.28 -16.78 5.85
CA VAL A 127 1.70 -15.58 5.25
C VAL A 127 1.88 -15.53 3.73
N LEU A 128 0.83 -15.10 3.04
CA LEU A 128 0.83 -14.83 1.61
C LEU A 128 0.52 -13.35 1.37
N LEU A 129 1.38 -12.67 0.62
CA LEU A 129 1.17 -11.29 0.17
C LEU A 129 0.85 -11.32 -1.33
N VAL A 130 -0.33 -10.83 -1.70
CA VAL A 130 -0.82 -10.83 -3.08
C VAL A 130 -0.85 -9.42 -3.62
N GLY A 131 -0.08 -9.15 -4.67
CA GLY A 131 0.02 -7.83 -5.29
C GLY A 131 -0.30 -7.82 -6.77
N GLY A 132 -0.90 -6.73 -7.27
CA GLY A 132 -1.17 -6.58 -8.70
C GLY A 132 -0.94 -5.15 -9.19
N GLY A 133 -0.16 -5.00 -10.26
CA GLY A 133 0.22 -3.68 -10.80
C GLY A 133 0.87 -2.81 -9.73
N VAL A 134 0.52 -1.50 -9.67
CA VAL A 134 1.05 -0.56 -8.67
C VAL A 134 0.68 -0.96 -7.23
N GLY A 135 -0.31 -1.83 -7.03
CA GLY A 135 -0.69 -2.34 -5.70
C GLY A 135 0.38 -3.20 -5.02
N VAL A 136 1.46 -3.58 -5.70
CA VAL A 136 2.62 -4.21 -5.06
C VAL A 136 3.37 -3.25 -4.14
N ALA A 137 3.23 -1.93 -4.36
CA ALA A 137 3.98 -0.91 -3.64
C ALA A 137 3.97 -1.07 -2.09
N PRO A 138 2.82 -1.13 -1.39
CA PRO A 138 2.82 -1.22 0.07
C PRO A 138 3.31 -2.57 0.60
N LEU A 139 3.44 -3.59 -0.28
CA LEU A 139 3.82 -4.94 0.11
C LEU A 139 5.33 -5.14 0.21
N LEU A 140 6.14 -4.32 -0.47
CA LEU A 140 7.60 -4.45 -0.44
C LEU A 140 8.14 -4.14 0.97
N TYR A 141 7.77 -2.99 1.52
CA TYR A 141 8.15 -2.62 2.89
C TYR A 141 7.57 -3.58 3.92
N PHE A 142 6.36 -4.09 3.68
CA PHE A 142 5.79 -5.10 4.56
C PHE A 142 6.58 -6.40 4.55
N GLY A 143 7.04 -6.85 3.38
CA GLY A 143 7.91 -8.01 3.25
C GLY A 143 9.22 -7.85 4.02
N LYS A 144 9.86 -6.67 3.94
CA LYS A 144 11.03 -6.36 4.75
C LYS A 144 10.73 -6.49 6.24
N ARG A 145 9.66 -5.85 6.72
CA ARG A 145 9.28 -5.88 8.14
C ARG A 145 8.97 -7.29 8.63
N LEU A 146 8.29 -8.10 7.81
CA LEU A 146 8.03 -9.51 8.14
C LEU A 146 9.33 -10.29 8.27
N LYS A 147 10.26 -10.12 7.35
CA LYS A 147 11.57 -10.79 7.41
C LYS A 147 12.38 -10.36 8.63
N ASP A 148 12.40 -9.07 8.94
CA ASP A 148 13.09 -8.53 10.12
C ASP A 148 12.54 -9.13 11.43
N GLU A 149 11.24 -9.47 11.47
CA GLU A 149 10.55 -10.12 12.60
C GLU A 149 10.62 -11.66 12.55
N GLY A 150 11.41 -12.23 11.62
CA GLY A 150 11.68 -13.66 11.52
C GLY A 150 10.63 -14.48 10.75
N PHE A 151 9.76 -13.83 9.98
CA PHE A 151 8.84 -14.54 9.08
C PHE A 151 9.49 -14.83 7.73
N GLU A 152 8.97 -15.85 7.03
CA GLU A 152 9.31 -16.20 5.66
C GLU A 152 8.07 -16.02 4.76
N PRO A 153 7.75 -14.78 4.34
CA PRO A 153 6.57 -14.53 3.55
C PRO A 153 6.67 -15.14 2.15
N THR A 154 5.54 -15.55 1.60
CA THR A 154 5.38 -15.85 0.18
C THR A 154 4.69 -14.67 -0.49
N PHE A 155 5.23 -14.23 -1.62
CA PHE A 155 4.63 -13.19 -2.47
C PHE A 155 4.05 -13.84 -3.71
N LEU A 156 2.83 -13.43 -4.07
CA LEU A 156 2.21 -13.75 -5.36
C LEU A 156 1.95 -12.43 -6.09
N LEU A 157 2.76 -12.17 -7.11
CA LEU A 157 2.71 -10.94 -7.89
C LEU A 157 2.05 -11.20 -9.23
N GLY A 158 1.02 -10.42 -9.54
CA GLY A 158 0.28 -10.54 -10.79
C GLY A 158 0.44 -9.32 -11.69
N ALA A 159 0.58 -9.56 -12.98
CA ALA A 159 0.62 -8.53 -14.02
C ALA A 159 -0.05 -8.99 -15.31
N ARG A 160 -0.23 -8.09 -16.26
CA ARG A 160 -0.70 -8.47 -17.61
C ARG A 160 0.37 -9.20 -18.40
N SER A 161 1.63 -8.78 -18.23
CA SER A 161 2.81 -9.35 -18.90
C SER A 161 4.04 -9.23 -17.99
N ALA A 162 5.13 -9.88 -18.34
CA ALA A 162 6.40 -9.81 -17.61
C ALA A 162 6.88 -8.38 -17.35
N GLY A 163 6.74 -7.46 -18.32
CA GLY A 163 7.12 -6.06 -18.16
C GLY A 163 6.29 -5.28 -17.13
N GLY A 164 5.18 -5.83 -16.66
CA GLY A 164 4.34 -5.25 -15.61
C GLY A 164 4.61 -5.81 -14.21
N LEU A 165 5.56 -6.72 -14.05
CA LEU A 165 5.97 -7.29 -12.75
C LEU A 165 6.92 -6.31 -12.04
N LEU A 166 6.34 -5.27 -11.46
CA LEU A 166 7.07 -4.18 -10.82
C LEU A 166 7.88 -4.70 -9.62
N GLU A 167 9.15 -4.34 -9.55
CA GLU A 167 10.08 -4.65 -8.44
C GLU A 167 10.18 -6.14 -8.04
N ALA A 168 9.76 -7.08 -8.89
CA ALA A 168 9.75 -8.52 -8.55
C ALA A 168 11.13 -9.04 -8.06
N SER A 169 12.22 -8.48 -8.55
CA SER A 169 13.58 -8.78 -8.09
C SER A 169 13.84 -8.35 -6.65
N LEU A 170 13.30 -7.20 -6.21
CA LEU A 170 13.46 -6.70 -4.84
C LEU A 170 12.70 -7.56 -3.83
N PHE A 171 11.51 -8.04 -4.18
CA PHE A 171 10.73 -8.93 -3.32
C PHE A 171 11.46 -10.23 -2.97
N ARG A 172 12.33 -10.75 -3.87
CA ARG A 172 13.14 -11.95 -3.62
C ARG A 172 14.10 -11.80 -2.45
N ASN A 173 14.45 -10.57 -2.08
CA ASN A 173 15.29 -10.32 -0.89
C ASN A 173 14.55 -10.61 0.42
N TYR A 174 13.22 -10.63 0.40
CA TYR A 174 12.40 -10.70 1.60
C TYR A 174 11.60 -11.98 1.75
N GLY A 175 11.46 -12.79 0.70
CA GLY A 175 10.77 -14.07 0.77
C GLY A 175 10.66 -14.78 -0.57
N ARG A 176 9.87 -15.85 -0.59
CA ARG A 176 9.57 -16.65 -1.80
C ARG A 176 8.66 -15.84 -2.73
N VAL A 177 9.06 -15.68 -3.99
CA VAL A 177 8.28 -14.93 -4.99
C VAL A 177 7.70 -15.89 -6.03
N MET A 178 6.39 -15.85 -6.16
CA MET A 178 5.59 -16.50 -7.19
C MET A 178 5.01 -15.43 -8.09
N VAL A 179 4.96 -15.67 -9.39
CA VAL A 179 4.46 -14.70 -10.37
C VAL A 179 3.43 -15.32 -11.30
N THR A 180 2.46 -14.51 -11.72
CA THR A 180 1.51 -14.86 -12.75
C THR A 180 1.35 -13.71 -13.73
N THR A 181 1.25 -14.03 -15.02
CA THR A 181 0.95 -13.05 -16.05
C THR A 181 -0.24 -13.51 -16.89
N GLU A 182 -1.13 -12.57 -17.22
CA GLU A 182 -2.33 -12.90 -18.00
C GLU A 182 -1.98 -13.50 -19.37
N ASP A 183 -0.88 -13.00 -19.98
CA ASP A 183 -0.39 -13.46 -21.28
C ASP A 183 0.55 -14.67 -21.22
N GLY A 184 0.95 -15.11 -20.02
CA GLY A 184 1.85 -16.25 -19.82
C GLY A 184 3.32 -15.96 -20.15
N THR A 185 3.73 -14.70 -20.24
CA THR A 185 5.13 -14.33 -20.56
C THR A 185 6.09 -14.55 -19.39
N GLU A 186 5.60 -14.63 -18.14
CA GLU A 186 6.39 -15.00 -16.97
C GLU A 186 5.50 -15.68 -15.91
N GLY A 187 6.01 -16.72 -15.27
CA GLY A 187 5.31 -17.49 -14.23
C GLY A 187 4.16 -18.34 -14.77
N GLU A 188 3.12 -18.53 -13.95
CA GLU A 188 1.91 -19.22 -14.38
C GLU A 188 1.03 -18.26 -15.19
N GLN A 189 0.41 -18.76 -16.26
CA GLN A 189 -0.51 -17.97 -17.07
C GLN A 189 -1.85 -17.81 -16.36
N GLY A 190 -2.39 -16.60 -16.31
CA GLY A 190 -3.71 -16.29 -15.79
C GLY A 190 -3.72 -15.22 -14.71
N PHE A 191 -4.79 -15.24 -13.89
CA PHE A 191 -4.94 -14.31 -12.76
C PHE A 191 -4.33 -14.89 -11.48
N VAL A 192 -3.99 -14.04 -10.52
CA VAL A 192 -3.45 -14.44 -9.22
C VAL A 192 -4.30 -15.52 -8.53
N THR A 193 -5.62 -15.48 -8.71
CA THR A 193 -6.55 -16.48 -8.14
C THR A 193 -6.54 -17.85 -8.81
N GLN A 194 -5.80 -18.00 -9.89
CA GLN A 194 -5.64 -19.26 -10.61
C GLN A 194 -4.28 -19.92 -10.35
N HIS A 195 -3.35 -19.18 -9.70
CA HIS A 195 -2.02 -19.68 -9.45
C HIS A 195 -2.01 -20.84 -8.46
N SER A 196 -1.20 -21.86 -8.77
CA SER A 196 -1.11 -23.11 -8.00
C SER A 196 -0.71 -22.93 -6.53
N VAL A 197 0.01 -21.85 -6.20
CA VAL A 197 0.41 -21.53 -4.81
C VAL A 197 -0.79 -21.38 -3.87
N LEU A 198 -1.96 -21.02 -4.37
CA LEU A 198 -3.17 -20.92 -3.54
C LEU A 198 -3.69 -22.27 -3.03
N ALA A 199 -3.19 -23.37 -3.54
CA ALA A 199 -3.46 -24.70 -3.00
C ALA A 199 -2.59 -25.03 -1.77
N GLU A 200 -1.56 -24.22 -1.50
CA GLU A 200 -0.76 -24.35 -0.29
C GLU A 200 -1.54 -23.80 0.93
N HIS A 201 -1.16 -24.24 2.12
CA HIS A 201 -1.75 -23.73 3.36
C HIS A 201 -1.14 -22.37 3.72
N PHE A 202 -1.99 -21.38 3.96
CA PHE A 202 -1.66 -20.09 4.54
C PHE A 202 -2.65 -19.76 5.65
N ASP A 203 -2.15 -19.17 6.74
CA ASP A 203 -2.97 -18.73 7.87
C ASP A 203 -3.49 -17.31 7.65
N ARG A 204 -2.75 -16.51 6.86
CA ARG A 204 -3.08 -15.11 6.61
C ARG A 204 -2.71 -14.68 5.21
N ILE A 205 -3.61 -13.90 4.61
CA ILE A 205 -3.40 -13.28 3.30
C ILE A 205 -3.49 -11.75 3.43
N TYR A 206 -2.54 -11.06 2.80
CA TYR A 206 -2.55 -9.61 2.63
C TYR A 206 -2.61 -9.29 1.15
N VAL A 207 -3.50 -8.38 0.75
CA VAL A 207 -3.67 -8.11 -0.67
C VAL A 207 -3.80 -6.63 -0.97
N CYS A 208 -3.14 -6.18 -2.04
CA CYS A 208 -3.31 -4.84 -2.59
C CYS A 208 -3.24 -4.88 -4.12
N GLY A 209 -4.12 -4.15 -4.78
CA GLY A 209 -4.19 -4.07 -6.24
C GLY A 209 -5.59 -3.72 -6.74
N PRO A 210 -5.90 -4.00 -8.00
CA PRO A 210 -7.21 -3.70 -8.58
C PRO A 210 -8.36 -4.32 -7.78
N LYS A 211 -9.43 -3.54 -7.56
CA LYS A 211 -10.58 -3.99 -6.75
C LYS A 211 -11.12 -5.36 -7.12
N PRO A 212 -11.29 -5.73 -8.42
CA PRO A 212 -11.73 -7.07 -8.78
C PRO A 212 -10.79 -8.18 -8.30
N MET A 213 -9.46 -7.94 -8.37
CA MET A 213 -8.45 -8.87 -7.88
C MET A 213 -8.55 -9.03 -6.34
N MET A 214 -8.61 -7.93 -5.60
CA MET A 214 -8.75 -7.97 -4.14
C MET A 214 -10.02 -8.71 -3.72
N MET A 215 -11.17 -8.46 -4.39
CA MET A 215 -12.41 -9.17 -4.11
C MET A 215 -12.31 -10.67 -4.41
N ALA A 216 -11.63 -11.06 -5.47
CA ALA A 216 -11.43 -12.47 -5.83
C ALA A 216 -10.54 -13.20 -4.80
N VAL A 217 -9.44 -12.57 -4.37
CA VAL A 217 -8.56 -13.09 -3.30
C VAL A 217 -9.30 -13.14 -1.96
N ALA A 218 -10.07 -12.10 -1.62
CA ALA A 218 -10.87 -12.07 -0.40
C ALA A 218 -11.93 -13.18 -0.37
N ARG A 219 -12.56 -13.50 -1.53
CA ARG A 219 -13.48 -14.62 -1.66
C ARG A 219 -12.78 -15.96 -1.41
N HIS A 220 -11.61 -16.17 -2.02
CA HIS A 220 -10.78 -17.34 -1.78
C HIS A 220 -10.43 -17.50 -0.29
N ALA A 221 -9.97 -16.44 0.35
CA ALA A 221 -9.65 -16.43 1.77
C ALA A 221 -10.87 -16.78 2.64
N ARG A 222 -12.04 -16.18 2.37
CA ARG A 222 -13.29 -16.48 3.09
C ARG A 222 -13.72 -17.94 2.95
N GLN A 223 -13.65 -18.50 1.74
CA GLN A 223 -14.02 -19.88 1.46
C GLN A 223 -13.13 -20.90 2.19
N ASN A 224 -11.87 -20.55 2.42
CA ASN A 224 -10.90 -21.40 3.08
C ASN A 224 -10.68 -21.04 4.57
N GLY A 225 -11.45 -20.12 5.13
CA GLY A 225 -11.33 -19.71 6.54
C GLY A 225 -10.03 -18.99 6.88
N ILE A 226 -9.37 -18.37 5.89
CA ILE A 226 -8.08 -17.69 6.04
C ILE A 226 -8.33 -16.24 6.45
N GLU A 227 -7.58 -15.73 7.44
CA GLU A 227 -7.61 -14.30 7.77
C GLU A 227 -7.06 -13.48 6.61
N CYS A 228 -7.77 -12.40 6.24
CA CYS A 228 -7.37 -11.59 5.09
C CYS A 228 -7.54 -10.11 5.33
N GLU A 229 -6.51 -9.34 4.97
CA GLU A 229 -6.52 -7.89 4.95
C GLU A 229 -6.31 -7.36 3.54
N VAL A 230 -7.04 -6.30 3.22
CA VAL A 230 -6.98 -5.63 1.92
C VAL A 230 -6.58 -4.16 2.11
N SER A 231 -5.70 -3.66 1.26
CA SER A 231 -5.37 -2.23 1.22
C SER A 231 -6.15 -1.57 0.10
N LEU A 232 -7.09 -0.68 0.46
CA LEU A 232 -8.01 -0.03 -0.47
C LEU A 232 -7.40 1.21 -1.12
N GLU A 233 -7.74 1.44 -2.38
CA GLU A 233 -7.40 2.63 -3.16
C GLU A 233 -8.64 3.53 -3.34
N ASN A 234 -9.10 4.20 -2.27
CA ASN A 234 -10.19 5.15 -2.36
C ASN A 234 -9.69 6.50 -2.87
N MET A 235 -10.57 7.23 -3.59
CA MET A 235 -10.29 8.64 -3.88
C MET A 235 -10.19 9.42 -2.57
N MET A 236 -9.17 10.27 -2.46
CA MET A 236 -8.93 11.06 -1.26
C MET A 236 -8.69 12.53 -1.61
N ALA A 237 -9.17 13.42 -0.75
CA ALA A 237 -8.86 14.84 -0.82
C ALA A 237 -7.95 15.25 0.34
N CYS A 238 -8.46 15.27 1.60
CA CYS A 238 -7.69 15.78 2.73
C CYS A 238 -6.69 14.77 3.34
N GLY A 239 -6.96 13.47 3.28
CA GLY A 239 -6.14 12.44 3.96
C GLY A 239 -6.27 12.42 5.49
N LEU A 240 -7.16 13.25 6.08
CA LEU A 240 -7.24 13.52 7.52
C LEU A 240 -8.63 13.22 8.14
N GLY A 241 -9.55 12.61 7.38
CA GLY A 241 -10.90 12.29 7.84
C GLY A 241 -11.91 13.44 7.82
N ALA A 242 -11.53 14.65 7.41
CA ALA A 242 -12.38 15.83 7.51
C ALA A 242 -13.35 16.02 6.33
N CYS A 243 -12.94 15.66 5.09
CA CYS A 243 -13.70 15.96 3.87
C CYS A 243 -14.70 14.87 3.47
N LEU A 244 -14.65 13.69 4.07
CA LEU A 244 -15.49 12.51 3.79
C LEU A 244 -15.44 12.01 2.33
N CYS A 245 -14.43 12.41 1.56
CA CYS A 245 -14.26 11.99 0.16
C CYS A 245 -13.96 10.48 0.04
N CYS A 246 -13.23 9.91 1.02
CA CYS A 246 -12.75 8.52 1.01
C CYS A 246 -13.64 7.57 1.83
N VAL A 247 -14.94 7.87 1.98
CA VAL A 247 -15.85 7.03 2.74
C VAL A 247 -15.95 5.63 2.15
N GLU A 248 -15.76 4.62 3.00
CA GLU A 248 -15.99 3.20 2.71
C GLU A 248 -17.11 2.67 3.59
N LYS A 249 -17.97 1.83 3.02
CA LYS A 249 -19.06 1.19 3.74
C LYS A 249 -18.58 -0.08 4.41
N THR A 250 -18.69 -0.13 5.72
CA THR A 250 -18.33 -1.31 6.52
C THR A 250 -19.56 -1.90 7.22
N VAL A 251 -19.40 -3.06 7.83
CA VAL A 251 -20.46 -3.73 8.61
C VAL A 251 -20.85 -2.94 9.86
N SER A 252 -19.97 -2.05 10.34
CA SER A 252 -20.23 -1.16 11.50
C SER A 252 -20.62 0.26 11.09
N GLY A 253 -20.86 0.52 9.81
CA GLY A 253 -21.23 1.83 9.28
C GLY A 253 -20.21 2.40 8.31
N ASN A 254 -20.34 3.70 8.02
CA ASN A 254 -19.43 4.40 7.12
C ASN A 254 -18.18 4.86 7.87
N VAL A 255 -17.01 4.63 7.28
CA VAL A 255 -15.71 5.02 7.84
C VAL A 255 -14.89 5.76 6.77
N CYS A 256 -13.90 6.53 7.19
CA CYS A 256 -12.98 7.20 6.25
C CYS A 256 -11.74 6.34 6.00
N ALA A 257 -11.53 5.88 4.76
CA ALA A 257 -10.37 5.06 4.42
C ALA A 257 -9.03 5.72 4.74
N CYS A 258 -8.95 7.04 4.78
CA CYS A 258 -7.72 7.76 5.13
C CYS A 258 -7.38 7.78 6.63
N THR A 259 -8.33 7.46 7.52
CA THR A 259 -8.12 7.42 8.99
C THR A 259 -8.34 6.04 9.58
N ASP A 260 -9.36 5.32 9.10
CA ASP A 260 -9.73 3.99 9.60
C ASP A 260 -9.06 2.87 8.78
N GLY A 261 -8.71 3.17 7.50
CA GLY A 261 -7.94 2.34 6.59
C GLY A 261 -6.57 2.98 6.30
N PRO A 262 -5.97 2.76 5.10
CA PRO A 262 -6.56 2.07 3.93
C PRO A 262 -6.64 0.55 4.07
N VAL A 263 -5.98 -0.03 5.07
CA VAL A 263 -5.99 -1.46 5.31
C VAL A 263 -7.19 -1.85 6.15
N PHE A 264 -7.97 -2.81 5.65
CA PHE A 264 -9.14 -3.36 6.32
C PHE A 264 -9.10 -4.89 6.33
N ASN A 265 -9.54 -5.49 7.42
CA ASN A 265 -9.89 -6.91 7.40
C ASN A 265 -11.16 -7.10 6.56
N ILE A 266 -11.19 -8.12 5.70
CA ILE A 266 -12.34 -8.40 4.82
C ILE A 266 -13.66 -8.62 5.57
N LYS A 267 -13.60 -8.99 6.85
CA LYS A 267 -14.77 -9.14 7.73
C LYS A 267 -15.43 -7.81 8.05
N GLN A 268 -14.69 -6.69 7.94
CA GLN A 268 -15.21 -5.34 8.17
C GLN A 268 -15.95 -4.79 6.95
N LEU A 269 -15.64 -5.30 5.75
CA LEU A 269 -16.18 -4.78 4.49
C LEU A 269 -17.53 -5.42 4.13
N THR A 270 -18.42 -4.61 3.55
CA THR A 270 -19.72 -5.06 3.06
C THR A 270 -19.65 -5.72 1.67
N TRP A 271 -18.47 -6.20 1.29
CA TRP A 271 -18.30 -6.85 0.00
C TRP A 271 -19.10 -8.16 -0.09
N GLN A 272 -19.82 -8.31 -1.18
CA GLN A 272 -20.49 -9.58 -1.52
C GLN A 272 -19.47 -10.56 -2.11
N ILE A 273 -18.82 -11.32 -1.25
CA ILE A 273 -17.74 -12.25 -1.58
C ILE A 273 -17.97 -13.61 -0.91
#